data_f71451051c5f19556d297b0ebe476ec0
#
_entry.id   f71451051c5f19556d297b0ebe476ec0
#
_cell.length_a   1.000
_cell.length_b   1.000
_cell.length_c   1.000
_cell.angle_alpha   90.00
_cell.angle_beta   90.00
_cell.angle_gamma   90.00
#
_symmetry.space_group_name_H-M   'P 1'
#
loop_
_entity.id
_entity.type
_entity.pdbx_description
1 polymer ?
#
loop_
_entity_poly.entity_id
_entity_poly.type
_entity_poly.pdbx_seq_one_letter_code
_entity_poly.pdbx_strand_id
1 'polypeptide(L)'
;TYIYRSLTDYERWCFDRLYNDFFYRRHNDFWYGKAMWKLPPLIDSTDMLVCAEDLGMIPACVPAVMHQLEILSLEIQRMPKDPATTFGNTWSYPYYSVCTTSTHDMPGIRGWWEDDHARSQQFFNEVLHQHGEAPYFAEPWVCDRIVDLHLKSPSMLCILPLQDWLSMDGSLRREKPAEEQINMPTNSRHYWRYRMHLSIEELSRHSDF
;
A
#
# COMPACT_ATOMS: atom_id res chain seq x y z
N THR A 1 -21.87 14.37 -6.03
CA THR A 1 -22.73 13.70 -7.02
C THR A 1 -23.79 14.63 -7.56
N TYR A 2 -24.39 14.31 -8.72
CA TYR A 2 -25.49 15.11 -9.31
C TYR A 2 -26.68 15.22 -8.34
N ILE A 3 -27.08 14.11 -7.75
CA ILE A 3 -28.20 14.06 -6.79
C ILE A 3 -27.95 14.98 -5.59
N TYR A 4 -26.76 14.97 -5.00
CA TYR A 4 -26.43 15.86 -3.88
C TYR A 4 -26.55 17.35 -4.25
N ARG A 5 -26.15 17.71 -5.47
CA ARG A 5 -26.24 19.11 -5.96
C ARG A 5 -27.67 19.55 -6.21
N SER A 6 -28.62 18.65 -6.46
CA SER A 6 -30.03 18.95 -6.66
C SER A 6 -30.83 19.14 -5.37
N LEU A 7 -30.23 18.82 -4.21
CA LEU A 7 -30.86 19.04 -2.92
C LEU A 7 -30.89 20.52 -2.54
N THR A 8 -31.90 20.92 -1.77
CA THR A 8 -31.97 22.22 -1.12
C THR A 8 -30.88 22.35 -0.05
N ASP A 9 -30.58 23.56 0.40
CA ASP A 9 -29.56 23.78 1.45
C ASP A 9 -29.92 23.06 2.76
N TYR A 10 -31.20 23.02 3.12
CA TYR A 10 -31.67 22.28 4.32
C TYR A 10 -31.49 20.78 4.18
N GLU A 11 -31.83 20.22 3.03
CA GLU A 11 -31.64 18.78 2.76
C GLU A 11 -30.16 18.41 2.74
N ARG A 12 -29.29 19.23 2.15
CA ARG A 12 -27.83 19.05 2.21
C ARG A 12 -27.33 19.07 3.65
N TRP A 13 -27.75 20.04 4.44
CA TRP A 13 -27.40 20.11 5.85
C TRP A 13 -27.86 18.88 6.64
N CYS A 14 -29.08 18.41 6.43
CA CYS A 14 -29.58 17.17 7.02
C CYS A 14 -28.77 15.95 6.61
N PHE A 15 -28.46 15.83 5.32
CA PHE A 15 -27.66 14.75 4.76
C PHE A 15 -26.24 14.76 5.33
N ASP A 16 -25.57 15.90 5.36
CA ASP A 16 -24.22 16.02 5.88
C ASP A 16 -24.15 15.69 7.38
N ARG A 17 -25.16 16.11 8.15
CA ARG A 17 -25.28 15.77 9.56
C ARG A 17 -25.47 14.28 9.77
N LEU A 18 -26.31 13.63 8.97
CA LEU A 18 -26.53 12.19 9.01
C LEU A 18 -25.27 11.43 8.60
N TYR A 19 -24.61 11.87 7.54
CA TYR A 19 -23.36 11.29 7.05
C TYR A 19 -22.26 11.36 8.11
N ASN A 20 -22.05 12.54 8.71
CA ASN A 20 -21.05 12.73 9.75
C ASN A 20 -21.35 11.88 11.01
N ASP A 21 -22.61 11.84 11.44
CA ASP A 21 -23.02 11.02 12.59
C ASP A 21 -22.81 9.53 12.31
N PHE A 22 -23.20 9.05 11.11
CA PHE A 22 -23.07 7.66 10.73
C PHE A 22 -21.61 7.24 10.61
N PHE A 23 -20.80 7.93 9.78
CA PHE A 23 -19.44 7.50 9.46
C PHE A 23 -18.42 7.80 10.57
N TYR A 24 -18.53 8.94 11.26
CA TYR A 24 -17.49 9.39 12.18
C TYR A 24 -17.84 9.25 13.66
N ARG A 25 -19.07 8.82 14.00
CA ARG A 25 -19.51 8.63 15.38
C ARG A 25 -20.09 7.24 15.60
N ARG A 26 -21.36 7.01 15.26
CA ARG A 26 -22.06 5.75 15.52
C ARG A 26 -21.39 4.55 14.88
N HIS A 27 -20.80 4.72 13.72
CA HIS A 27 -20.13 3.66 13.00
C HIS A 27 -18.92 3.11 13.76
N ASN A 28 -18.13 3.98 14.38
CA ASN A 28 -16.96 3.56 15.15
C ASN A 28 -17.34 2.66 16.33
N ASP A 29 -18.32 3.05 17.13
CA ASP A 29 -18.75 2.27 18.32
C ASP A 29 -19.34 0.93 17.88
N PHE A 30 -20.14 0.94 16.82
CA PHE A 30 -20.72 -0.28 16.25
C PHE A 30 -19.63 -1.23 15.73
N TRP A 31 -18.69 -0.73 14.94
CA TRP A 31 -17.60 -1.51 14.40
C TRP A 31 -16.69 -2.07 15.49
N TYR A 32 -16.31 -1.24 16.45
CA TYR A 32 -15.51 -1.68 17.59
C TYR A 32 -16.17 -2.86 18.31
N GLY A 33 -17.43 -2.71 18.71
CA GLY A 33 -18.17 -3.77 19.41
C GLY A 33 -18.31 -5.05 18.57
N LYS A 34 -18.52 -4.93 17.24
CA LYS A 34 -18.61 -6.10 16.36
C LYS A 34 -17.25 -6.75 16.10
N ALA A 35 -16.20 -5.97 15.98
CA ALA A 35 -14.84 -6.49 15.82
C ALA A 35 -14.41 -7.27 17.07
N MET A 36 -14.58 -6.69 18.26
CA MET A 36 -14.23 -7.32 19.54
C MET A 36 -15.06 -8.57 19.87
N TRP A 37 -16.21 -8.73 19.22
CA TRP A 37 -17.00 -9.95 19.34
C TRP A 37 -16.60 -11.03 18.32
N LYS A 38 -16.24 -10.64 17.09
CA LYS A 38 -16.02 -11.58 15.99
C LYS A 38 -14.55 -11.99 15.80
N LEU A 39 -13.61 -11.06 15.98
CA LEU A 39 -12.21 -11.31 15.68
C LEU A 39 -11.49 -12.20 16.72
N PRO A 40 -11.72 -12.09 18.04
CA PRO A 40 -11.05 -12.97 18.98
C PRO A 40 -11.25 -14.46 18.69
N PRO A 41 -12.47 -14.99 18.50
CA PRO A 41 -12.65 -16.41 18.13
C PRO A 41 -11.97 -16.80 16.82
N LEU A 42 -11.85 -15.87 15.84
CA LEU A 42 -11.13 -16.11 14.60
C LEU A 42 -9.63 -16.29 14.88
N ILE A 43 -9.05 -15.40 15.66
CA ILE A 43 -7.63 -15.43 16.01
C ILE A 43 -7.32 -16.69 16.84
N ASP A 44 -8.14 -17.00 17.84
CA ASP A 44 -7.98 -18.17 18.70
C ASP A 44 -8.15 -19.51 17.95
N SER A 45 -8.69 -19.49 16.74
CA SER A 45 -8.89 -20.70 15.93
C SER A 45 -7.65 -21.19 15.21
N THR A 46 -6.54 -20.45 15.26
CA THR A 46 -5.32 -20.74 14.52
C THR A 46 -4.08 -20.25 15.25
N ASP A 47 -2.96 -20.95 15.07
CA ASP A 47 -1.63 -20.50 15.51
C ASP A 47 -0.92 -19.59 14.49
N MET A 48 -1.59 -19.24 13.39
CA MET A 48 -1.04 -18.35 12.38
C MET A 48 -1.07 -16.90 12.85
N LEU A 49 -0.02 -16.15 12.48
CA LEU A 49 0.00 -14.71 12.65
C LEU A 49 -1.04 -14.06 11.73
N VAL A 50 -1.97 -13.30 12.31
CA VAL A 50 -3.05 -12.67 11.54
C VAL A 50 -2.60 -11.30 11.06
N CYS A 51 -2.75 -11.08 9.75
CA CYS A 51 -2.52 -9.79 9.09
C CYS A 51 -3.82 -9.31 8.47
N ALA A 52 -4.10 -8.03 8.55
CA ALA A 52 -5.28 -7.43 7.94
C ALA A 52 -4.89 -6.47 6.81
N GLU A 53 -5.67 -6.50 5.75
CA GLU A 53 -5.68 -5.43 4.77
C GLU A 53 -6.54 -4.29 5.32
N ASP A 54 -5.93 -3.12 5.56
CA ASP A 54 -6.55 -1.96 6.19
C ASP A 54 -6.24 -0.67 5.40
N LEU A 55 -6.24 -0.77 4.08
CA LEU A 55 -6.01 0.34 3.17
C LEU A 55 -7.28 1.16 2.93
N GLY A 56 -7.09 2.42 2.55
CA GLY A 56 -8.17 3.33 2.19
C GLY A 56 -8.92 3.91 3.39
N MET A 57 -10.23 4.12 3.23
CA MET A 57 -11.07 4.76 4.25
C MET A 57 -11.58 3.74 5.27
N ILE A 58 -10.86 3.59 6.37
CA ILE A 58 -11.21 2.70 7.48
C ILE A 58 -11.85 3.50 8.64
N PRO A 59 -12.73 2.89 9.47
CA PRO A 59 -13.22 3.50 10.70
C PRO A 59 -12.08 3.83 11.68
N ALA A 60 -12.20 4.94 12.41
CA ALA A 60 -11.16 5.39 13.33
C ALA A 60 -10.84 4.40 14.48
N CYS A 61 -11.74 3.46 14.76
CA CYS A 61 -11.52 2.41 15.76
C CYS A 61 -10.60 1.27 15.28
N VAL A 62 -10.38 1.12 13.96
CA VAL A 62 -9.65 -0.04 13.40
C VAL A 62 -8.23 -0.15 13.94
N PRO A 63 -7.39 0.90 13.98
CA PRO A 63 -6.04 0.79 14.53
C PRO A 63 -6.01 0.32 15.99
N ALA A 64 -6.96 0.80 16.81
CA ALA A 64 -7.06 0.39 18.21
C ALA A 64 -7.45 -1.08 18.36
N VAL A 65 -8.40 -1.56 17.54
CA VAL A 65 -8.81 -2.98 17.52
C VAL A 65 -7.64 -3.86 17.09
N MET A 66 -6.95 -3.50 16.01
CA MET A 66 -5.81 -4.26 15.50
C MET A 66 -4.68 -4.36 16.53
N HIS A 67 -4.34 -3.23 17.16
CA HIS A 67 -3.32 -3.21 18.22
C HIS A 67 -3.73 -4.07 19.43
N GLN A 68 -5.00 -3.99 19.87
CA GLN A 68 -5.52 -4.75 21.01
C GLN A 68 -5.53 -6.27 20.75
N LEU A 69 -5.73 -6.66 19.52
CA LEU A 69 -5.81 -8.06 19.09
C LEU A 69 -4.51 -8.57 18.45
N GLU A 70 -3.44 -7.77 18.46
CA GLU A 70 -2.14 -8.10 17.86
C GLU A 70 -2.23 -8.50 16.38
N ILE A 71 -3.17 -7.89 15.65
CA ILE A 71 -3.33 -8.08 14.21
C ILE A 71 -2.39 -7.10 13.49
N LEU A 72 -1.59 -7.59 12.56
CA LEU A 72 -0.68 -6.76 11.79
C LEU A 72 -1.43 -5.90 10.78
N SER A 73 -1.12 -4.62 10.74
CA SER A 73 -1.58 -3.68 9.71
C SER A 73 -0.77 -3.79 8.42
N LEU A 74 -1.29 -3.28 7.31
CA LEU A 74 -0.56 -3.17 6.06
C LEU A 74 -0.05 -1.73 5.87
N GLU A 75 1.27 -1.58 5.66
CA GLU A 75 1.90 -0.28 5.44
C GLU A 75 2.50 -0.19 4.04
N ILE A 76 2.05 0.81 3.27
CA ILE A 76 2.53 1.08 1.92
C ILE A 76 2.95 2.54 1.81
N GLN A 77 4.23 2.80 1.54
CA GLN A 77 4.81 4.13 1.53
C GLN A 77 4.11 5.08 0.55
N ARG A 78 3.71 4.57 -0.60
CA ARG A 78 3.05 5.32 -1.67
C ARG A 78 1.55 5.51 -1.46
N MET A 79 1.02 4.94 -0.38
CA MET A 79 -0.40 4.95 -0.05
C MET A 79 -0.57 5.12 1.47
N PRO A 80 -0.12 6.28 2.02
CA PRO A 80 -0.17 6.52 3.46
C PRO A 80 -1.60 6.54 3.97
N LYS A 81 -1.80 6.08 5.21
CA LYS A 81 -3.11 6.08 5.88
C LYS A 81 -3.56 7.48 6.29
N ASP A 82 -2.60 8.39 6.53
CA ASP A 82 -2.88 9.79 6.80
C ASP A 82 -3.07 10.54 5.46
N PRO A 83 -4.27 11.03 5.15
CA PRO A 83 -4.54 11.75 3.90
C PRO A 83 -3.82 13.11 3.81
N ALA A 84 -3.26 13.62 4.92
CA ALA A 84 -2.48 14.86 4.94
C ALA A 84 -1.04 14.66 4.46
N THR A 85 -0.56 13.43 4.35
CA THR A 85 0.79 13.11 3.89
C THR A 85 0.77 12.55 2.47
N THR A 86 1.74 12.96 1.64
CA THR A 86 1.89 12.43 0.27
C THR A 86 2.55 11.05 0.27
N PHE A 87 3.57 10.86 1.11
CA PHE A 87 4.32 9.62 1.23
C PHE A 87 4.43 9.19 2.69
N GLY A 88 4.24 7.92 2.96
CA GLY A 88 4.44 7.35 4.28
C GLY A 88 5.91 7.42 4.71
N ASN A 89 6.13 7.70 5.99
CA ASN A 89 7.46 7.62 6.57
C ASN A 89 7.71 6.19 7.08
N THR A 90 8.56 5.45 6.37
CA THR A 90 8.87 4.04 6.73
C THR A 90 9.44 3.87 8.13
N TRP A 91 10.13 4.89 8.67
CA TRP A 91 10.68 4.87 10.03
C TRP A 91 9.63 4.98 11.14
N SER A 92 8.42 5.44 10.79
CA SER A 92 7.31 5.60 11.74
C SER A 92 6.29 4.46 11.68
N TYR A 93 6.53 3.42 10.91
CA TYR A 93 5.63 2.28 10.84
C TYR A 93 5.49 1.60 12.19
N PRO A 94 4.29 1.16 12.57
CA PRO A 94 4.11 0.42 13.81
C PRO A 94 4.81 -0.94 13.75
N TYR A 95 5.29 -1.44 14.89
CA TYR A 95 5.88 -2.77 14.94
C TYR A 95 4.90 -3.87 14.49
N TYR A 96 3.64 -3.81 14.95
CA TYR A 96 2.60 -4.73 14.49
C TYR A 96 2.12 -4.38 13.07
N SER A 97 3.00 -4.52 12.10
CA SER A 97 2.68 -4.28 10.70
C SER A 97 3.45 -5.17 9.75
N VAL A 98 2.91 -5.30 8.55
CA VAL A 98 3.58 -5.79 7.35
C VAL A 98 3.81 -4.59 6.45
N CYS A 99 5.04 -4.28 6.08
CA CYS A 99 5.30 -3.28 5.06
C CYS A 99 5.61 -3.92 3.71
N THR A 100 5.23 -3.20 2.66
CA THR A 100 5.49 -3.60 1.27
C THR A 100 5.67 -2.38 0.38
N THR A 101 6.44 -2.54 -0.68
CA THR A 101 6.63 -1.52 -1.72
C THR A 101 5.41 -1.37 -2.61
N SER A 102 4.71 -2.47 -2.89
CA SER A 102 3.51 -2.51 -3.72
C SER A 102 2.66 -3.74 -3.41
N THR A 103 1.41 -3.71 -3.88
CA THR A 103 0.50 -4.86 -3.86
C THR A 103 0.18 -5.31 -5.28
N HIS A 104 -0.57 -6.40 -5.41
CA HIS A 104 -1.05 -6.87 -6.71
C HIS A 104 -2.01 -5.88 -7.40
N ASP A 105 -2.64 -4.96 -6.66
CA ASP A 105 -3.64 -4.00 -7.16
C ASP A 105 -3.06 -2.65 -7.59
N MET A 106 -1.74 -2.51 -7.54
CA MET A 106 -1.03 -1.29 -7.93
C MET A 106 0.22 -1.61 -8.75
N PRO A 107 0.77 -0.65 -9.50
CA PRO A 107 2.05 -0.81 -10.18
C PRO A 107 3.17 -1.10 -9.18
N GLY A 108 4.16 -1.90 -9.56
CA GLY A 108 5.44 -2.02 -8.86
C GLY A 108 6.20 -0.69 -8.79
N ILE A 109 7.37 -0.67 -8.16
CA ILE A 109 8.19 0.56 -8.00
C ILE A 109 8.41 1.25 -9.35
N ARG A 110 8.81 0.49 -10.37
CA ARG A 110 9.13 1.04 -11.69
C ARG A 110 7.93 1.65 -12.39
N GLY A 111 6.83 0.90 -12.45
CA GLY A 111 5.60 1.39 -13.09
C GLY A 111 5.05 2.64 -12.41
N TRP A 112 5.12 2.71 -11.10
CA TRP A 112 4.71 3.87 -10.32
C TRP A 112 5.64 5.07 -10.54
N TRP A 113 6.95 4.86 -10.58
CA TRP A 113 7.93 5.92 -10.78
C TRP A 113 7.79 6.59 -12.15
N GLU A 114 7.59 5.79 -13.17
CA GLU A 114 7.56 6.23 -14.58
C GLU A 114 6.19 6.78 -15.02
N ASP A 115 5.13 6.58 -14.21
CA ASP A 115 3.77 7.03 -14.52
C ASP A 115 3.57 8.56 -14.36
N ASP A 116 4.22 9.18 -13.37
CA ASP A 116 4.08 10.60 -13.06
C ASP A 116 5.41 11.20 -12.60
N HIS A 117 6.07 11.93 -13.50
CA HIS A 117 7.38 12.51 -13.21
C HIS A 117 7.34 13.60 -12.12
N ALA A 118 6.26 14.36 -11.99
CA ALA A 118 6.15 15.37 -10.91
C ALA A 118 6.13 14.71 -9.53
N ARG A 119 5.40 13.60 -9.43
CA ARG A 119 5.34 12.79 -8.20
C ARG A 119 6.68 12.10 -7.90
N SER A 120 7.36 11.57 -8.91
CA SER A 120 8.68 10.95 -8.77
C SER A 120 9.72 11.97 -8.35
N GLN A 121 9.66 13.19 -8.90
CA GLN A 121 10.53 14.30 -8.50
C GLN A 121 10.30 14.70 -7.05
N GLN A 122 9.04 14.77 -6.61
CA GLN A 122 8.72 15.05 -5.21
C GLN A 122 9.29 13.96 -4.29
N PHE A 123 9.08 12.68 -4.63
CA PHE A 123 9.63 11.54 -3.87
C PHE A 123 11.16 11.56 -3.82
N PHE A 124 11.80 11.88 -4.94
CA PHE A 124 13.25 12.00 -5.06
C PHE A 124 13.81 13.04 -4.09
N ASN A 125 13.14 14.19 -3.99
CA ASN A 125 13.58 15.26 -3.10
C ASN A 125 13.24 15.00 -1.63
N GLU A 126 12.01 14.62 -1.34
CA GLU A 126 11.46 14.55 0.02
C GLU A 126 11.80 13.23 0.74
N VAL A 127 11.81 12.13 0.02
CA VAL A 127 11.99 10.79 0.60
C VAL A 127 13.42 10.27 0.40
N LEU A 128 13.94 10.38 -0.82
CA LEU A 128 15.30 9.93 -1.11
C LEU A 128 16.36 10.99 -0.74
N HIS A 129 15.94 12.21 -0.37
CA HIS A 129 16.78 13.34 -0.02
C HIS A 129 17.84 13.66 -1.08
N GLN A 130 17.46 13.53 -2.33
CA GLN A 130 18.31 13.83 -3.47
C GLN A 130 18.03 15.24 -4.01
N HIS A 131 19.00 15.80 -4.72
CA HIS A 131 18.91 17.12 -5.34
C HIS A 131 19.09 17.01 -6.84
N GLY A 132 18.53 17.99 -7.57
CA GLY A 132 18.57 18.02 -9.02
C GLY A 132 17.33 17.36 -9.63
N GLU A 133 17.45 16.96 -10.88
CA GLU A 133 16.36 16.32 -11.63
C GLU A 133 16.33 14.83 -11.35
N ALA A 134 15.13 14.32 -11.02
CA ALA A 134 14.91 12.89 -10.84
C ALA A 134 15.05 12.15 -12.19
N PRO A 135 15.65 10.96 -12.22
CA PRO A 135 15.70 10.19 -13.45
C PRO A 135 14.29 9.85 -13.94
N TYR A 136 14.07 9.94 -15.24
CA TYR A 136 12.79 9.60 -15.87
C TYR A 136 12.42 8.14 -15.66
N PHE A 137 13.39 7.25 -15.84
CA PHE A 137 13.23 5.83 -15.59
C PHE A 137 13.64 5.49 -14.17
N ALA A 138 12.96 4.52 -13.58
CA ALA A 138 13.34 3.99 -12.27
C ALA A 138 14.66 3.21 -12.40
N GLU A 139 15.78 3.92 -12.27
CA GLU A 139 17.11 3.33 -12.30
C GLU A 139 17.27 2.27 -11.19
N PRO A 140 18.13 1.25 -11.37
CA PRO A 140 18.35 0.21 -10.37
C PRO A 140 18.62 0.75 -8.96
N TRP A 141 19.45 1.79 -8.85
CA TRP A 141 19.78 2.40 -7.57
C TRP A 141 18.58 3.09 -6.89
N VAL A 142 17.61 3.63 -7.67
CA VAL A 142 16.36 4.18 -7.12
C VAL A 142 15.53 3.07 -6.50
N CYS A 143 15.40 1.96 -7.21
CA CYS A 143 14.67 0.79 -6.74
C CYS A 143 15.33 0.20 -5.47
N ASP A 144 16.65 0.08 -5.46
CA ASP A 144 17.44 -0.35 -4.31
C ASP A 144 17.19 0.54 -3.09
N ARG A 145 17.23 1.86 -3.26
CA ARG A 145 16.95 2.80 -2.15
C ARG A 145 15.55 2.66 -1.61
N ILE A 146 14.54 2.47 -2.46
CA ILE A 146 13.16 2.27 -2.02
C ILE A 146 13.01 0.95 -1.25
N VAL A 147 13.60 -0.13 -1.75
CA VAL A 147 13.62 -1.43 -1.06
C VAL A 147 14.34 -1.32 0.29
N ASP A 148 15.51 -0.68 0.34
CA ASP A 148 16.29 -0.47 1.56
C ASP A 148 15.52 0.29 2.64
N LEU A 149 14.74 1.32 2.25
CA LEU A 149 13.85 2.04 3.18
C LEU A 149 12.82 1.12 3.84
N HIS A 150 12.27 0.16 3.10
CA HIS A 150 11.29 -0.79 3.64
C HIS A 150 11.96 -1.85 4.52
N LEU A 151 13.12 -2.38 4.10
CA LEU A 151 13.89 -3.35 4.89
C LEU A 151 14.37 -2.79 6.24
N LYS A 152 14.62 -1.48 6.30
CA LYS A 152 15.04 -0.76 7.52
C LYS A 152 13.88 -0.27 8.39
N SER A 153 12.64 -0.48 7.95
CA SER A 153 11.47 -0.05 8.72
C SER A 153 11.33 -0.88 10.02
N PRO A 154 10.67 -0.35 11.04
CA PRO A 154 10.41 -1.08 12.28
C PRO A 154 9.26 -2.10 12.16
N SER A 155 8.66 -2.28 10.98
CA SER A 155 7.61 -3.28 10.74
C SER A 155 8.08 -4.68 11.10
N MET A 156 7.23 -5.48 11.71
CA MET A 156 7.54 -6.87 12.08
C MET A 156 7.90 -7.71 10.86
N LEU A 157 7.21 -7.48 9.74
CA LEU A 157 7.45 -8.17 8.49
C LEU A 157 7.63 -7.16 7.34
N CYS A 158 8.59 -7.42 6.47
CA CYS A 158 8.76 -6.75 5.20
C CYS A 158 8.60 -7.79 4.09
N ILE A 159 7.48 -7.71 3.35
CA ILE A 159 7.16 -8.66 2.28
C ILE A 159 7.05 -7.88 0.98
N LEU A 160 7.99 -8.12 0.08
CA LEU A 160 8.12 -7.38 -1.16
C LEU A 160 7.78 -8.26 -2.37
N PRO A 161 7.10 -7.73 -3.39
CA PRO A 161 6.91 -8.43 -4.65
C PRO A 161 8.25 -8.76 -5.31
N LEU A 162 8.35 -9.95 -5.91
CA LEU A 162 9.56 -10.36 -6.62
C LEU A 162 9.95 -9.39 -7.74
N GLN A 163 8.97 -8.77 -8.40
CA GLN A 163 9.21 -7.76 -9.44
C GLN A 163 9.98 -6.55 -8.91
N ASP A 164 9.68 -6.14 -7.68
CA ASP A 164 10.35 -5.01 -7.03
C ASP A 164 11.78 -5.39 -6.58
N TRP A 165 12.01 -6.64 -6.19
CA TRP A 165 13.36 -7.17 -5.99
C TRP A 165 14.15 -7.18 -7.31
N LEU A 166 13.62 -7.76 -8.39
CA LEU A 166 14.27 -7.80 -9.70
C LEU A 166 14.54 -6.40 -10.27
N SER A 167 13.76 -5.39 -9.84
CA SER A 167 13.93 -4.03 -10.31
C SER A 167 15.26 -3.39 -9.91
N MET A 168 15.93 -3.92 -8.88
CA MET A 168 17.25 -3.45 -8.43
C MET A 168 18.38 -3.88 -9.34
N ASP A 169 18.15 -4.83 -10.26
CA ASP A 169 19.14 -5.27 -11.24
C ASP A 169 18.66 -4.98 -12.67
N GLY A 170 19.42 -4.17 -13.39
CA GLY A 170 19.10 -3.78 -14.77
C GLY A 170 19.06 -4.95 -15.77
N SER A 171 19.73 -6.07 -15.46
CA SER A 171 19.78 -7.26 -16.31
C SER A 171 18.65 -8.26 -16.03
N LEU A 172 18.04 -8.20 -14.83
CA LEU A 172 17.01 -9.13 -14.38
C LEU A 172 15.58 -8.59 -14.52
N ARG A 173 15.42 -7.28 -14.57
CA ARG A 173 14.10 -6.65 -14.69
C ARG A 173 13.55 -6.74 -16.11
N ARG A 174 12.22 -6.75 -16.25
CA ARG A 174 11.59 -6.66 -17.57
C ARG A 174 11.95 -5.34 -18.25
N GLU A 175 11.95 -5.34 -19.59
CA GLU A 175 12.14 -4.11 -20.37
C GLU A 175 11.03 -3.09 -20.06
N LYS A 176 9.76 -3.55 -20.05
CA LYS A 176 8.59 -2.69 -19.87
C LYS A 176 7.98 -2.87 -18.48
N PRO A 177 7.97 -1.82 -17.62
CA PRO A 177 7.40 -1.90 -16.26
C PRO A 177 5.92 -2.30 -16.23
N ALA A 178 5.15 -1.90 -17.25
CA ALA A 178 3.72 -2.25 -17.33
C ALA A 178 3.46 -3.77 -17.40
N GLU A 179 4.42 -4.55 -17.87
CA GLU A 179 4.32 -6.01 -17.95
C GLU A 179 4.60 -6.70 -16.59
N GLU A 180 5.07 -5.94 -15.61
CA GLU A 180 5.31 -6.41 -14.24
C GLU A 180 4.06 -6.35 -13.38
N GLN A 181 3.03 -5.60 -13.79
CA GLN A 181 1.81 -5.42 -13.05
C GLN A 181 0.94 -6.68 -13.05
N ILE A 182 0.50 -7.11 -11.86
CA ILE A 182 -0.26 -8.36 -11.68
C ILE A 182 -1.74 -8.14 -11.98
N ASN A 183 -2.33 -7.09 -11.40
CA ASN A 183 -3.74 -6.77 -11.55
C ASN A 183 -3.93 -5.30 -11.95
N MET A 184 -5.00 -5.05 -12.70
CA MET A 184 -5.46 -3.70 -13.09
C MET A 184 -6.91 -3.55 -12.65
N PRO A 185 -7.19 -3.10 -11.41
CA PRO A 185 -8.54 -3.05 -10.84
C PRO A 185 -9.54 -2.22 -11.66
N THR A 186 -9.05 -1.22 -12.39
CA THR A 186 -9.86 -0.38 -13.28
C THR A 186 -10.28 -1.08 -14.58
N ASN A 187 -9.69 -2.22 -14.91
CA ASN A 187 -9.99 -2.98 -16.11
C ASN A 187 -10.83 -4.21 -15.76
N SER A 188 -12.15 -4.13 -15.95
CA SER A 188 -13.08 -5.23 -15.67
C SER A 188 -12.86 -6.51 -16.50
N ARG A 189 -12.02 -6.42 -17.54
CA ARG A 189 -11.65 -7.56 -18.41
C ARG A 189 -10.24 -8.06 -18.15
N HIS A 190 -9.57 -7.57 -17.09
CA HIS A 190 -8.24 -8.02 -16.74
C HIS A 190 -8.27 -9.47 -16.24
N TYR A 191 -7.29 -10.25 -16.66
CA TYR A 191 -7.08 -11.62 -16.22
C TYR A 191 -5.82 -11.73 -15.36
N TRP A 192 -5.93 -12.34 -14.21
CA TRP A 192 -4.84 -12.63 -13.28
C TRP A 192 -3.98 -13.78 -13.83
N ARG A 193 -3.06 -13.49 -14.73
CA ARG A 193 -2.21 -14.48 -15.40
C ARG A 193 -0.75 -14.03 -15.52
N TYR A 194 -0.29 -13.23 -14.57
CA TYR A 194 1.11 -12.85 -14.55
C TYR A 194 1.99 -14.11 -14.56
N ARG A 195 3.07 -14.07 -15.31
CA ARG A 195 4.14 -15.06 -15.32
C ARG A 195 5.47 -14.34 -15.26
N MET A 196 6.34 -14.81 -14.35
CA MET A 196 7.72 -14.36 -14.31
C MET A 196 8.40 -14.63 -15.67
N HIS A 197 9.21 -13.70 -16.13
CA HIS A 197 9.89 -13.79 -17.44
C HIS A 197 11.19 -14.58 -17.35
N LEU A 198 11.74 -14.77 -16.15
CA LEU A 198 12.91 -15.59 -15.88
C LEU A 198 12.48 -16.97 -15.40
N SER A 199 13.19 -18.01 -15.79
CA SER A 199 13.08 -19.32 -15.15
C SER A 199 13.81 -19.32 -13.81
N ILE A 200 13.48 -20.28 -12.95
CA ILE A 200 14.19 -20.46 -11.67
C ILE A 200 15.67 -20.76 -11.89
N GLU A 201 15.97 -21.52 -12.95
CA GLU A 201 17.33 -21.88 -13.35
C GLU A 201 18.13 -20.66 -13.85
N GLU A 202 17.50 -19.73 -14.53
CA GLU A 202 18.12 -18.45 -14.90
C GLU A 202 18.40 -17.62 -13.66
N LEU A 203 17.40 -17.43 -12.81
CA LEU A 203 17.54 -16.66 -11.57
C LEU A 203 18.63 -17.23 -10.67
N SER A 204 18.70 -18.55 -10.51
CA SER A 204 19.71 -19.21 -9.66
C SER A 204 21.16 -19.07 -10.15
N ARG A 205 21.38 -18.64 -11.40
CA ARG A 205 22.72 -18.36 -11.95
C ARG A 205 23.25 -16.97 -11.60
N HIS A 206 22.37 -16.10 -11.15
CA HIS A 206 22.74 -14.76 -10.72
C HIS A 206 23.12 -14.79 -9.23
N SER A 207 24.43 -15.01 -8.98
CA SER A 207 24.97 -15.18 -7.62
C SER A 207 24.91 -13.92 -6.77
N ASP A 208 24.71 -12.76 -7.40
CA ASP A 208 24.71 -11.45 -6.74
C ASP A 208 23.28 -10.96 -6.43
N PHE A 209 22.27 -11.75 -6.78
CA PHE A 209 20.86 -11.57 -6.48
C PHE A 209 20.38 -12.57 -5.36
#